data_1185ba7e63b917abf7068a3eddaa4650
#
_entry.id   1185ba7e63b917abf7068a3eddaa4650
#
_cell.length_a   1.000
_cell.length_b   1.000
_cell.length_c   1.000
_cell.angle_alpha   90.00
_cell.angle_beta   90.00
_cell.angle_gamma   90.00
#
_symmetry.space_group_name_H-M   'P 1'
#
loop_
_entity.id
_entity.type
_entity.pdbx_description
1 polymer ?
#
loop_
_entity_poly.entity_id
_entity_poly.type
_entity_poly.pdbx_seq_one_letter_code
_entity_poly.pdbx_strand_id
1 'polypeptide(L)'
;MVDAGHEPSPWIPAPIRWGVLAVLTVLFVGIGFQQARLDAPAVDEGVDVSSGVAALVHRDLRMVPEHPALPKALAALPALLAGPVVPESEAWHEGEWFNWSDDFVAANEDAGSLDATFLWARLVVVAQGVAIAALLYALASRFFGPDGGLVAAAAWLTTPYFVGLGHFAMLDVPFTLAALALVLVTLRWLARPTLARTAAGGAVLGLALATRHTGLVLAVWVVLVVVVKLRSRPFEALQGLVVVGLVSVLCLWAVYRGLSPSGPPPEVTARFEGLVATQTSSVAVGLVGAMPRPLEWQAGVASMGQAGTNRPASLAGQSWSGGRWWYFPVAAVLKLPAGLLAAVLAGWVVARRHPARLRLAGVVLAPALSLWFVVLVQPLNLGLRVVLPSVALALVGLGALVAPVRARLAPGPVEPATGARRLARPAVLGVVGLVMASQVAAMVTAAPHSLAWSPPPFRPAYRWVSDSNVDVGQALYEVRDWVVRHDQPFVAVGSTRGLTVGGGSRELVGADPADVQ
;
A
#
# COMPACT_ATOMS: atom_id res chain seq x y z
N MET A 1 -5.09 1.34 -38.57
CA MET A 1 -6.53 1.40 -38.32
C MET A 1 -6.94 0.01 -37.85
N VAL A 2 -7.21 -0.19 -36.56
CA VAL A 2 -7.81 -1.41 -36.05
C VAL A 2 -9.31 -1.19 -36.13
N ASP A 3 -9.92 -2.04 -36.93
CA ASP A 3 -11.34 -2.10 -37.24
C ASP A 3 -12.21 -1.89 -35.99
N ALA A 4 -13.11 -0.92 -36.06
CA ALA A 4 -14.11 -0.61 -35.03
C ALA A 4 -15.22 -1.68 -35.05
N GLY A 5 -14.83 -2.95 -35.07
CA GLY A 5 -15.73 -4.09 -34.95
C GLY A 5 -16.36 -4.11 -33.57
N HIS A 6 -17.69 -4.04 -33.51
CA HIS A 6 -18.62 -4.10 -32.37
C HIS A 6 -17.98 -4.59 -31.09
N GLU A 7 -17.70 -3.67 -30.18
CA GLU A 7 -17.38 -4.06 -28.79
C GLU A 7 -18.61 -4.76 -28.22
N PRO A 8 -18.45 -5.98 -27.69
CA PRO A 8 -19.59 -6.67 -27.10
C PRO A 8 -20.13 -5.81 -25.96
N SER A 9 -21.42 -5.56 -25.97
CA SER A 9 -22.10 -4.78 -24.92
C SER A 9 -21.78 -5.38 -23.54
N PRO A 10 -21.52 -4.53 -22.54
CA PRO A 10 -21.34 -4.96 -21.16
C PRO A 10 -22.56 -5.77 -20.69
N TRP A 11 -22.32 -6.74 -19.80
CA TRP A 11 -23.40 -7.58 -19.27
C TRP A 11 -24.25 -6.82 -18.24
N ILE A 12 -23.61 -5.89 -17.51
CA ILE A 12 -24.25 -5.07 -16.48
C ILE A 12 -24.50 -3.67 -17.05
N PRO A 13 -25.73 -3.15 -17.03
CA PRO A 13 -26.05 -1.79 -17.45
C PRO A 13 -25.23 -0.75 -16.70
N ALA A 14 -24.84 0.33 -17.38
CA ALA A 14 -24.03 1.38 -16.79
C ALA A 14 -24.60 1.98 -15.49
N PRO A 15 -25.91 2.29 -15.39
CA PRO A 15 -26.49 2.80 -14.14
C PRO A 15 -26.29 1.83 -12.96
N ILE A 16 -26.47 0.53 -13.20
CA ILE A 16 -26.30 -0.51 -12.16
C ILE A 16 -24.83 -0.57 -11.73
N ARG A 17 -23.88 -0.57 -12.68
CA ARG A 17 -22.44 -0.57 -12.34
C ARG A 17 -22.05 0.62 -11.46
N TRP A 18 -22.45 1.81 -11.86
CA TRP A 18 -22.14 3.02 -11.10
C TRP A 18 -22.87 3.05 -9.75
N GLY A 19 -24.13 2.58 -9.71
CA GLY A 19 -24.86 2.41 -8.46
C GLY A 19 -24.17 1.47 -7.48
N VAL A 20 -23.72 0.31 -7.95
CA VAL A 20 -22.96 -0.66 -7.13
C VAL A 20 -21.65 -0.04 -6.63
N LEU A 21 -20.86 0.59 -7.52
CA LEU A 21 -19.61 1.24 -7.12
C LEU A 21 -19.85 2.35 -6.09
N ALA A 22 -20.88 3.17 -6.29
CA ALA A 22 -21.22 4.23 -5.35
C ALA A 22 -21.57 3.67 -3.96
N VAL A 23 -22.42 2.64 -3.89
CA VAL A 23 -22.78 1.99 -2.61
C VAL A 23 -21.55 1.40 -1.94
N LEU A 24 -20.71 0.64 -2.66
CA LEU A 24 -19.49 0.05 -2.09
C LEU A 24 -18.48 1.11 -1.64
N THR A 25 -18.37 2.21 -2.38
CA THR A 25 -17.52 3.35 -1.98
C THR A 25 -18.05 4.01 -0.71
N VAL A 26 -19.35 4.23 -0.60
CA VAL A 26 -19.97 4.80 0.62
C VAL A 26 -19.75 3.87 1.82
N LEU A 27 -19.90 2.57 1.66
CA LEU A 27 -19.62 1.58 2.70
C LEU A 27 -18.14 1.60 3.11
N PHE A 28 -17.23 1.60 2.14
CA PHE A 28 -15.78 1.68 2.39
C PHE A 28 -15.41 2.96 3.16
N VAL A 29 -15.90 4.11 2.71
CA VAL A 29 -15.65 5.40 3.37
C VAL A 29 -16.28 5.45 4.75
N GLY A 30 -17.52 4.96 4.91
CA GLY A 30 -18.22 4.95 6.19
C GLY A 30 -17.53 4.08 7.23
N ILE A 31 -17.13 2.85 6.87
CA ILE A 31 -16.39 1.97 7.76
C ILE A 31 -14.99 2.52 8.03
N GLY A 32 -14.28 3.02 7.00
CA GLY A 32 -12.98 3.65 7.16
C GLY A 32 -13.02 4.88 8.08
N PHE A 33 -14.05 5.72 7.96
CA PHE A 33 -14.27 6.85 8.87
C PHE A 33 -14.55 6.40 10.31
N GLN A 34 -15.38 5.36 10.48
CA GLN A 34 -15.66 4.79 11.80
C GLN A 34 -14.38 4.28 12.47
N GLN A 35 -13.56 3.49 11.75
CA GLN A 35 -12.28 2.99 12.26
C GLN A 35 -11.31 4.13 12.54
N ALA A 36 -11.21 5.11 11.63
CA ALA A 36 -10.37 6.29 11.82
C ALA A 36 -10.66 7.08 13.10
N ARG A 37 -11.90 6.99 13.60
CA ARG A 37 -12.31 7.65 14.86
C ARG A 37 -12.15 6.79 16.10
N LEU A 38 -12.24 5.48 15.97
CA LEU A 38 -12.27 4.56 17.12
C LEU A 38 -10.88 4.02 17.45
N ASP A 39 -10.04 3.83 16.44
CA ASP A 39 -8.73 3.22 16.61
C ASP A 39 -7.74 4.21 17.23
N ALA A 40 -6.96 3.75 18.20
CA ALA A 40 -5.81 4.46 18.73
C ALA A 40 -4.75 4.69 17.63
N PRO A 41 -3.84 5.66 17.78
CA PRO A 41 -2.70 5.81 16.87
C PRO A 41 -1.89 4.51 16.79
N ALA A 42 -1.70 4.00 15.56
CA ALA A 42 -0.82 2.87 15.33
C ALA A 42 0.65 3.27 15.51
N VAL A 43 1.52 2.32 15.85
CA VAL A 43 2.93 2.60 16.12
C VAL A 43 3.62 3.31 14.94
N ASP A 44 3.53 2.74 13.74
CA ASP A 44 4.11 3.37 12.55
C ASP A 44 3.41 4.69 12.17
N GLU A 45 2.10 4.77 12.43
CA GLU A 45 1.31 5.96 12.15
C GLU A 45 1.70 7.13 13.07
N GLY A 46 1.96 6.85 14.35
CA GLY A 46 2.50 7.84 15.29
C GLY A 46 3.76 8.49 14.75
N VAL A 47 4.69 7.67 14.29
CA VAL A 47 5.96 8.09 13.71
C VAL A 47 5.78 8.84 12.37
N ASP A 48 4.91 8.36 11.48
CA ASP A 48 4.71 8.94 10.15
C ASP A 48 3.95 10.27 10.21
N VAL A 49 2.88 10.35 11.00
CA VAL A 49 2.07 11.59 11.12
C VAL A 49 2.86 12.68 11.84
N SER A 50 3.49 12.34 12.97
CA SER A 50 4.30 13.32 13.73
C SER A 50 5.43 13.92 12.88
N SER A 51 6.21 13.07 12.19
CA SER A 51 7.28 13.52 11.31
C SER A 51 6.76 14.30 10.09
N GLY A 52 5.57 13.97 9.60
CA GLY A 52 4.91 14.73 8.55
C GLY A 52 4.49 16.13 9.00
N VAL A 53 3.93 16.25 10.20
CA VAL A 53 3.58 17.55 10.83
C VAL A 53 4.84 18.38 11.04
N ALA A 54 5.90 17.80 11.61
CA ALA A 54 7.18 18.48 11.81
C ALA A 54 7.79 18.97 10.49
N ALA A 55 7.74 18.14 9.44
CA ALA A 55 8.22 18.52 8.10
C ALA A 55 7.50 19.76 7.53
N LEU A 56 6.21 19.91 7.82
CA LEU A 56 5.42 21.05 7.35
C LEU A 56 5.61 22.29 8.24
N VAL A 57 5.73 22.12 9.55
CA VAL A 57 5.84 23.22 10.52
C VAL A 57 7.28 23.75 10.59
N HIS A 58 8.26 22.87 10.82
CA HIS A 58 9.67 23.25 10.99
C HIS A 58 10.46 23.27 9.67
N ARG A 59 9.89 22.79 8.57
CA ARG A 59 10.58 22.63 7.29
C ARG A 59 11.83 21.75 7.40
N ASP A 60 11.77 20.74 8.25
CA ASP A 60 12.88 19.86 8.60
C ASP A 60 12.46 18.38 8.43
N LEU A 61 13.30 17.61 7.75
CA LEU A 61 13.08 16.19 7.44
C LEU A 61 14.00 15.27 8.25
N ARG A 62 14.43 15.72 9.47
CA ARG A 62 15.36 14.96 10.31
C ARG A 62 14.77 13.64 10.84
N MET A 63 13.43 13.58 10.98
CA MET A 63 12.77 12.41 11.54
C MET A 63 12.43 11.37 10.48
N VAL A 64 12.62 10.10 10.84
CA VAL A 64 12.23 8.92 10.06
C VAL A 64 12.72 8.96 8.61
N PRO A 65 14.03 9.01 8.35
CA PRO A 65 14.57 9.02 7.00
C PRO A 65 14.26 7.71 6.23
N GLU A 66 14.04 6.59 6.95
CA GLU A 66 13.65 5.30 6.38
C GLU A 66 12.27 5.31 5.71
N HIS A 67 11.42 6.26 6.09
CA HIS A 67 10.12 6.50 5.48
C HIS A 67 10.16 7.77 4.63
N PRO A 68 10.03 7.69 3.28
CA PRO A 68 10.07 8.85 2.40
C PRO A 68 9.02 9.93 2.74
N ALA A 69 9.34 11.17 2.43
CA ALA A 69 8.65 12.34 2.97
C ALA A 69 7.23 12.58 2.41
N LEU A 70 6.95 12.15 1.16
CA LEU A 70 5.70 12.53 0.47
C LEU A 70 4.43 12.03 1.18
N PRO A 71 4.28 10.75 1.54
CA PRO A 71 3.04 10.26 2.17
C PRO A 71 2.83 10.89 3.56
N LYS A 72 3.91 11.09 4.32
CA LYS A 72 3.89 11.75 5.64
C LYS A 72 3.35 13.18 5.53
N ALA A 73 3.89 13.96 4.61
CA ALA A 73 3.45 15.33 4.37
C ALA A 73 2.02 15.41 3.84
N LEU A 74 1.61 14.50 2.94
CA LEU A 74 0.24 14.47 2.43
C LEU A 74 -0.78 14.15 3.54
N ALA A 75 -0.47 13.21 4.42
CA ALA A 75 -1.31 12.88 5.57
C ALA A 75 -1.36 14.03 6.59
N ALA A 76 -0.20 14.63 6.87
CA ALA A 76 -0.08 15.71 7.83
C ALA A 76 -0.71 17.04 7.37
N LEU A 77 -0.82 17.28 6.06
CA LEU A 77 -1.32 18.57 5.55
C LEU A 77 -2.72 18.94 6.12
N PRO A 78 -3.76 18.10 6.03
CA PRO A 78 -5.04 18.42 6.67
C PRO A 78 -4.98 18.25 8.20
N ALA A 79 -4.06 17.46 8.75
CA ALA A 79 -3.89 17.32 10.19
C ALA A 79 -3.49 18.63 10.88
N LEU A 80 -2.85 19.57 10.16
CA LEU A 80 -2.57 20.93 10.65
C LEU A 80 -3.84 21.70 11.06
N LEU A 81 -5.02 21.34 10.55
CA LEU A 81 -6.30 21.93 10.93
C LEU A 81 -6.66 21.66 12.40
N ALA A 82 -6.09 20.61 13.00
CA ALA A 82 -6.26 20.31 14.43
C ALA A 82 -5.39 21.17 15.34
N GLY A 83 -4.46 21.95 14.80
CA GLY A 83 -3.50 22.75 15.56
C GLY A 83 -2.52 21.91 16.38
N PRO A 84 -1.87 20.87 15.81
CA PRO A 84 -1.01 19.98 16.55
C PRO A 84 0.20 20.71 17.15
N VAL A 85 0.57 20.34 18.38
CA VAL A 85 1.78 20.78 19.05
C VAL A 85 2.96 19.95 18.53
N VAL A 86 4.08 20.63 18.21
CA VAL A 86 5.32 19.97 17.77
C VAL A 86 6.39 20.23 18.84
N PRO A 87 6.69 19.23 19.71
CA PRO A 87 7.63 19.43 20.81
C PRO A 87 9.07 19.45 20.29
N GLU A 88 9.89 20.35 20.84
CA GLU A 88 11.35 20.39 20.64
C GLU A 88 12.04 19.75 21.86
N SER A 89 11.84 18.43 22.03
CA SER A 89 12.44 17.65 23.11
C SER A 89 13.89 17.25 22.79
N GLU A 90 14.58 16.63 23.74
CA GLU A 90 15.90 16.04 23.52
C GLU A 90 15.88 15.03 22.37
N ALA A 91 14.85 14.16 22.30
CA ALA A 91 14.67 13.20 21.22
C ALA A 91 14.54 13.87 19.84
N TRP A 92 13.99 15.09 19.75
CA TRP A 92 14.00 15.91 18.53
C TRP A 92 15.42 16.26 18.10
N HIS A 93 16.23 16.74 19.02
CA HIS A 93 17.60 17.18 18.72
C HIS A 93 18.50 15.98 18.36
N GLU A 94 18.35 14.89 19.04
CA GLU A 94 19.10 13.64 18.78
C GLU A 94 18.60 12.89 17.54
N GLY A 95 17.37 13.19 17.07
CA GLY A 95 16.72 12.53 15.93
C GLY A 95 16.29 11.11 16.24
N GLU A 96 15.89 10.89 17.49
CA GLU A 96 15.35 9.63 17.99
C GLU A 96 13.84 9.56 17.71
N TRP A 97 13.46 9.22 16.50
CA TRP A 97 12.09 9.36 15.99
C TRP A 97 11.02 8.56 16.74
N PHE A 98 11.33 7.41 17.34
CA PHE A 98 10.35 6.68 18.15
C PHE A 98 10.05 7.42 19.45
N ASN A 99 11.09 7.80 20.21
CA ASN A 99 10.94 8.55 21.47
C ASN A 99 10.29 9.90 21.21
N TRP A 100 10.69 10.58 20.13
CA TRP A 100 10.08 11.85 19.76
C TRP A 100 8.61 11.71 19.33
N SER A 101 8.24 10.60 18.65
CA SER A 101 6.84 10.32 18.33
C SER A 101 6.00 10.19 19.60
N ASP A 102 6.56 9.60 20.66
CA ASP A 102 5.90 9.49 21.96
C ASP A 102 5.72 10.85 22.60
N ASP A 103 6.75 11.71 22.55
CA ASP A 103 6.67 13.09 23.04
C ASP A 103 5.60 13.88 22.26
N PHE A 104 5.52 13.68 20.93
CA PHE A 104 4.48 14.29 20.10
C PHE A 104 3.08 13.82 20.49
N VAL A 105 2.88 12.52 20.70
CA VAL A 105 1.58 11.96 21.10
C VAL A 105 1.19 12.51 22.46
N ALA A 106 2.08 12.51 23.45
CA ALA A 106 1.82 13.03 24.79
C ALA A 106 1.46 14.52 24.76
N ALA A 107 2.25 15.36 24.06
CA ALA A 107 1.98 16.79 23.96
C ALA A 107 0.62 17.10 23.30
N ASN A 108 0.20 16.29 22.33
CA ASN A 108 -1.08 16.49 21.65
C ASN A 108 -2.28 15.87 22.43
N GLU A 109 -2.03 14.85 23.25
CA GLU A 109 -3.03 14.36 24.21
C GLU A 109 -3.32 15.44 25.27
N ASP A 110 -2.28 16.03 25.86
CA ASP A 110 -2.39 17.12 26.84
C ASP A 110 -3.08 18.36 26.24
N ALA A 111 -2.79 18.68 24.97
CA ALA A 111 -3.42 19.78 24.25
C ALA A 111 -4.85 19.48 23.76
N GLY A 112 -5.30 18.23 23.82
CA GLY A 112 -6.61 17.79 23.30
C GLY A 112 -6.72 17.79 21.77
N SER A 113 -5.59 17.83 21.05
CA SER A 113 -5.52 17.86 19.57
C SER A 113 -5.23 16.49 18.94
N LEU A 114 -4.88 15.46 19.73
CA LEU A 114 -4.41 14.15 19.26
C LEU A 114 -5.40 13.50 18.31
N ASP A 115 -6.62 13.25 18.77
CA ASP A 115 -7.64 12.52 17.98
C ASP A 115 -7.97 13.22 16.67
N ALA A 116 -8.09 14.55 16.70
CA ALA A 116 -8.37 15.33 15.49
C ALA A 116 -7.19 15.29 14.51
N THR A 117 -5.95 15.36 15.00
CA THR A 117 -4.73 15.27 14.19
C THR A 117 -4.68 13.96 13.42
N PHE A 118 -4.88 12.83 14.11
CA PHE A 118 -4.85 11.51 13.48
C PHE A 118 -6.08 11.28 12.58
N LEU A 119 -7.25 11.75 12.97
CA LEU A 119 -8.45 11.65 12.13
C LEU A 119 -8.23 12.32 10.76
N TRP A 120 -7.74 13.56 10.73
CA TRP A 120 -7.48 14.27 9.47
C TRP A 120 -6.45 13.56 8.61
N ALA A 121 -5.36 13.05 9.20
CA ALA A 121 -4.34 12.30 8.49
C ALA A 121 -4.92 11.01 7.86
N ARG A 122 -5.76 10.27 8.61
CA ARG A 122 -6.42 9.04 8.20
C ARG A 122 -7.40 9.23 7.06
N LEU A 123 -8.14 10.35 7.04
CA LEU A 123 -9.09 10.66 5.95
C LEU A 123 -8.39 10.80 4.60
N VAL A 124 -7.14 11.26 4.56
CA VAL A 124 -6.34 11.27 3.33
C VAL A 124 -6.14 9.85 2.80
N VAL A 125 -5.86 8.89 3.69
CA VAL A 125 -5.63 7.49 3.29
C VAL A 125 -6.93 6.83 2.85
N VAL A 126 -8.05 7.11 3.52
CA VAL A 126 -9.38 6.66 3.06
C VAL A 126 -9.67 7.17 1.64
N ALA A 127 -9.39 8.43 1.35
CA ALA A 127 -9.54 8.99 0.00
C ALA A 127 -8.62 8.32 -1.02
N GLN A 128 -7.37 7.99 -0.63
CA GLN A 128 -6.44 7.23 -1.47
C GLN A 128 -6.95 5.81 -1.74
N GLY A 129 -7.60 5.16 -0.77
CA GLY A 129 -8.26 3.86 -0.95
C GLY A 129 -9.35 3.90 -2.03
N VAL A 130 -10.15 4.97 -2.06
CA VAL A 130 -11.14 5.22 -3.13
C VAL A 130 -10.45 5.45 -4.48
N ALA A 131 -9.35 6.22 -4.51
CA ALA A 131 -8.57 6.43 -5.73
C ALA A 131 -7.96 5.13 -6.27
N ILE A 132 -7.51 4.22 -5.40
CA ILE A 132 -7.05 2.87 -5.79
C ILE A 132 -8.18 2.09 -6.46
N ALA A 133 -9.40 2.10 -5.93
CA ALA A 133 -10.56 1.46 -6.56
C ALA A 133 -10.82 2.02 -7.97
N ALA A 134 -10.73 3.34 -8.15
CA ALA A 134 -10.88 3.99 -9.46
C ALA A 134 -9.77 3.57 -10.44
N LEU A 135 -8.51 3.47 -9.98
CA LEU A 135 -7.40 2.99 -10.81
C LEU A 135 -7.57 1.51 -11.18
N LEU A 136 -8.01 0.66 -10.26
CA LEU A 136 -8.31 -0.75 -10.52
C LEU A 136 -9.44 -0.89 -11.54
N TYR A 137 -10.50 -0.10 -11.39
CA TYR A 137 -11.56 -0.02 -12.40
C TYR A 137 -11.01 0.35 -13.78
N ALA A 138 -10.20 1.40 -13.86
CA ALA A 138 -9.62 1.85 -15.11
C ALA A 138 -8.66 0.81 -15.74
N LEU A 139 -7.80 0.19 -14.92
CA LEU A 139 -6.85 -0.83 -15.38
C LEU A 139 -7.55 -2.09 -15.87
N ALA A 140 -8.47 -2.65 -15.08
CA ALA A 140 -9.17 -3.88 -15.45
C ALA A 140 -10.12 -3.64 -16.64
N SER A 141 -10.80 -2.49 -16.69
CA SER A 141 -11.67 -2.13 -17.83
C SER A 141 -10.92 -2.05 -19.14
N ARG A 142 -9.66 -1.64 -19.11
CA ARG A 142 -8.85 -1.54 -20.34
C ARG A 142 -8.59 -2.88 -21.02
N PHE A 143 -8.59 -3.96 -20.27
CA PHE A 143 -8.35 -5.31 -20.78
C PHE A 143 -9.63 -6.12 -20.90
N PHE A 144 -10.55 -5.98 -19.95
CA PHE A 144 -11.67 -6.88 -19.75
C PHE A 144 -13.03 -6.19 -19.87
N GLY A 145 -13.05 -4.91 -20.21
CA GLY A 145 -14.28 -4.11 -20.27
C GLY A 145 -14.77 -3.65 -18.90
N PRO A 146 -15.82 -2.81 -18.89
CA PRO A 146 -16.28 -2.12 -17.68
C PRO A 146 -16.79 -3.05 -16.58
N ASP A 147 -17.31 -4.24 -16.92
CA ASP A 147 -17.72 -5.24 -15.92
C ASP A 147 -16.48 -5.83 -15.21
N GLY A 148 -15.37 -6.03 -15.95
CA GLY A 148 -14.09 -6.43 -15.37
C GLY A 148 -13.53 -5.36 -14.43
N GLY A 149 -13.71 -4.09 -14.78
CA GLY A 149 -13.38 -2.96 -13.91
C GLY A 149 -14.19 -2.96 -12.62
N LEU A 150 -15.50 -3.19 -12.73
CA LEU A 150 -16.39 -3.28 -11.56
C LEU A 150 -15.92 -4.34 -10.56
N VAL A 151 -15.64 -5.56 -11.03
CA VAL A 151 -15.26 -6.66 -10.14
C VAL A 151 -13.90 -6.41 -9.46
N ALA A 152 -12.92 -5.86 -10.18
CA ALA A 152 -11.62 -5.53 -9.60
C ALA A 152 -11.72 -4.42 -8.53
N ALA A 153 -12.47 -3.35 -8.80
CA ALA A 153 -12.70 -2.26 -7.85
C ALA A 153 -13.52 -2.72 -6.64
N ALA A 154 -14.59 -3.52 -6.87
CA ALA A 154 -15.41 -4.07 -5.80
C ALA A 154 -14.59 -4.96 -4.86
N ALA A 155 -13.71 -5.81 -5.40
CA ALA A 155 -12.85 -6.66 -4.59
C ALA A 155 -11.93 -5.85 -3.65
N TRP A 156 -11.40 -4.73 -4.10
CA TRP A 156 -10.63 -3.81 -3.26
C TRP A 156 -11.50 -3.18 -2.16
N LEU A 157 -12.64 -2.63 -2.53
CA LEU A 157 -13.53 -1.91 -1.61
C LEU A 157 -14.17 -2.80 -0.54
N THR A 158 -14.24 -4.12 -0.76
CA THR A 158 -15.00 -5.03 0.12
C THR A 158 -14.15 -6.04 0.87
N THR A 159 -12.85 -6.15 0.59
CA THR A 159 -11.97 -7.08 1.31
C THR A 159 -11.65 -6.52 2.69
N PRO A 160 -11.99 -7.21 3.80
CA PRO A 160 -11.81 -6.68 5.16
C PRO A 160 -10.38 -6.22 5.45
N TYR A 161 -9.38 -6.93 5.00
CA TYR A 161 -7.97 -6.57 5.20
C TYR A 161 -7.60 -5.23 4.54
N PHE A 162 -8.14 -4.94 3.33
CA PHE A 162 -7.87 -3.66 2.65
C PHE A 162 -8.64 -2.52 3.30
N VAL A 163 -9.85 -2.79 3.78
CA VAL A 163 -10.64 -1.83 4.55
C VAL A 163 -9.94 -1.50 5.87
N GLY A 164 -9.41 -2.54 6.56
CA GLY A 164 -8.68 -2.37 7.81
C GLY A 164 -7.38 -1.60 7.68
N LEU A 165 -6.64 -1.76 6.56
CA LEU A 165 -5.45 -0.95 6.29
C LEU A 165 -5.79 0.42 5.68
N GLY A 166 -6.99 0.56 5.12
CA GLY A 166 -7.39 1.70 4.30
C GLY A 166 -7.60 3.01 5.05
N HIS A 167 -7.43 3.04 6.37
CA HIS A 167 -7.52 4.26 7.17
C HIS A 167 -6.22 4.63 7.90
N PHE A 168 -5.29 3.72 8.11
CA PHE A 168 -4.03 4.06 8.79
C PHE A 168 -3.13 4.94 7.94
N ALA A 169 -2.66 6.05 8.51
CA ALA A 169 -1.79 7.00 7.83
C ALA A 169 -0.32 6.49 7.74
N MET A 170 -0.17 5.33 7.08
CA MET A 170 1.10 4.64 6.82
C MET A 170 1.43 4.64 5.32
N LEU A 171 2.62 4.15 4.95
CA LEU A 171 3.15 4.21 3.57
C LEU A 171 2.49 3.25 2.57
N ASP A 172 1.79 2.20 3.03
CA ASP A 172 1.41 1.06 2.19
C ASP A 172 0.31 1.40 1.18
N VAL A 173 -0.72 2.15 1.60
CA VAL A 173 -1.81 2.60 0.73
C VAL A 173 -1.34 3.66 -0.27
N PRO A 174 -0.61 4.73 0.14
CA PRO A 174 -0.03 5.70 -0.79
C PRO A 174 0.88 5.06 -1.85
N PHE A 175 1.72 4.09 -1.45
CA PHE A 175 2.59 3.39 -2.39
C PHE A 175 1.81 2.49 -3.35
N THR A 176 0.75 1.84 -2.89
CA THR A 176 -0.17 1.08 -3.76
C THR A 176 -0.80 1.98 -4.81
N LEU A 177 -1.27 3.16 -4.42
CA LEU A 177 -1.81 4.17 -5.34
C LEU A 177 -0.77 4.57 -6.39
N ALA A 178 0.46 4.89 -5.97
CA ALA A 178 1.55 5.28 -6.87
C ALA A 178 1.93 4.15 -7.86
N ALA A 179 1.99 2.90 -7.40
CA ALA A 179 2.29 1.74 -8.23
C ALA A 179 1.22 1.52 -9.32
N LEU A 180 -0.07 1.56 -8.95
CA LEU A 180 -1.18 1.44 -9.90
C LEU A 180 -1.20 2.60 -10.90
N ALA A 181 -0.96 3.84 -10.45
CA ALA A 181 -0.85 5.01 -11.30
C ALA A 181 0.30 4.85 -12.32
N LEU A 182 1.46 4.37 -11.87
CA LEU A 182 2.62 4.12 -12.75
C LEU A 182 2.31 3.07 -13.81
N VAL A 183 1.64 1.97 -13.45
CA VAL A 183 1.18 0.94 -14.40
C VAL A 183 0.23 1.54 -15.43
N LEU A 184 -0.74 2.37 -15.01
CA LEU A 184 -1.69 3.01 -15.92
C LEU A 184 -1.00 4.00 -16.90
N VAL A 185 -0.08 4.83 -16.39
CA VAL A 185 0.69 5.76 -17.24
C VAL A 185 1.58 5.00 -18.21
N THR A 186 2.22 3.92 -17.78
CA THR A 186 3.02 3.05 -18.64
C THR A 186 2.18 2.40 -19.75
N LEU A 187 0.95 1.96 -19.46
CA LEU A 187 0.02 1.47 -20.49
C LEU A 187 -0.33 2.54 -21.53
N ARG A 188 -0.56 3.77 -21.08
CA ARG A 188 -0.83 4.91 -21.97
C ARG A 188 0.38 5.24 -22.85
N TRP A 189 1.58 5.17 -22.28
CA TRP A 189 2.83 5.35 -23.00
C TRP A 189 3.06 4.25 -24.05
N LEU A 190 2.85 2.99 -23.70
CA LEU A 190 2.98 1.86 -24.63
C LEU A 190 2.03 1.96 -25.83
N ALA A 191 0.85 2.57 -25.65
CA ALA A 191 -0.11 2.78 -26.74
C ALA A 191 0.38 3.87 -27.72
N ARG A 192 0.99 4.94 -27.22
CA ARG A 192 1.57 6.05 -28.03
C ARG A 192 2.74 6.63 -27.24
N PRO A 193 3.98 6.20 -27.52
CA PRO A 193 5.19 6.76 -26.89
C PRO A 193 5.42 8.19 -27.40
N THR A 194 5.17 9.17 -26.53
CA THR A 194 5.42 10.59 -26.77
C THR A 194 6.25 11.15 -25.63
N LEU A 195 7.00 12.23 -25.87
CA LEU A 195 7.84 12.87 -24.85
C LEU A 195 7.01 13.24 -23.59
N ALA A 196 5.82 13.82 -23.78
CA ALA A 196 4.94 14.18 -22.66
C ALA A 196 4.52 12.97 -21.81
N ARG A 197 4.24 11.82 -22.44
CA ARG A 197 3.90 10.59 -21.71
C ARG A 197 5.12 9.95 -21.05
N THR A 198 6.29 10.08 -21.68
CA THR A 198 7.56 9.66 -21.08
C THR A 198 7.85 10.50 -19.82
N ALA A 199 7.70 11.81 -19.91
CA ALA A 199 7.85 12.71 -18.78
C ALA A 199 6.81 12.42 -17.67
N ALA A 200 5.55 12.17 -18.05
CA ALA A 200 4.52 11.77 -17.08
C ALA A 200 4.86 10.45 -16.37
N GLY A 201 5.43 9.47 -17.09
CA GLY A 201 5.96 8.23 -16.49
C GLY A 201 7.07 8.51 -15.49
N GLY A 202 8.01 9.39 -15.84
CA GLY A 202 9.08 9.85 -14.96
C GLY A 202 8.54 10.56 -13.71
N ALA A 203 7.57 11.45 -13.87
CA ALA A 203 6.96 12.16 -12.75
C ALA A 203 6.29 11.20 -11.75
N VAL A 204 5.46 10.26 -12.24
CA VAL A 204 4.81 9.27 -11.38
C VAL A 204 5.83 8.33 -10.72
N LEU A 205 6.91 7.96 -11.44
CA LEU A 205 8.00 7.18 -10.84
C LEU A 205 8.72 7.97 -9.74
N GLY A 206 9.02 9.25 -9.96
CA GLY A 206 9.63 10.13 -8.95
C GLY A 206 8.75 10.26 -7.69
N LEU A 207 7.43 10.39 -7.86
CA LEU A 207 6.47 10.40 -6.74
C LEU A 207 6.43 9.03 -6.04
N ALA A 208 6.50 7.91 -6.77
CA ALA A 208 6.57 6.57 -6.17
C ALA A 208 7.84 6.39 -5.34
N LEU A 209 8.99 6.90 -5.80
CA LEU A 209 10.26 6.91 -5.06
C LEU A 209 10.20 7.82 -3.81
N ALA A 210 9.46 8.93 -3.89
CA ALA A 210 9.21 9.82 -2.75
C ALA A 210 8.17 9.23 -1.77
N THR A 211 7.50 8.14 -2.13
CA THR A 211 6.51 7.46 -1.29
C THR A 211 7.09 6.25 -0.55
N ARG A 212 7.92 5.44 -1.22
CA ARG A 212 8.56 4.26 -0.62
C ARG A 212 9.83 3.89 -1.39
N HIS A 213 10.90 3.53 -0.67
CA HIS A 213 12.17 3.14 -1.29
C HIS A 213 12.07 1.88 -2.17
N THR A 214 11.12 0.97 -1.87
CA THR A 214 10.81 -0.17 -2.77
C THR A 214 10.32 0.25 -4.15
N GLY A 215 10.01 1.54 -4.37
CA GLY A 215 9.81 2.14 -5.69
C GLY A 215 10.99 1.96 -6.65
N LEU A 216 12.22 1.69 -6.14
CA LEU A 216 13.36 1.31 -6.96
C LEU A 216 13.12 0.04 -7.79
N VAL A 217 12.34 -0.91 -7.28
CA VAL A 217 11.91 -2.10 -8.03
C VAL A 217 11.07 -1.72 -9.25
N LEU A 218 10.18 -0.74 -9.06
CA LEU A 218 9.36 -0.19 -10.16
C LEU A 218 10.22 0.58 -11.17
N ALA A 219 11.30 1.24 -10.73
CA ALA A 219 12.23 1.90 -11.63
C ALA A 219 12.92 0.89 -12.57
N VAL A 220 13.41 -0.24 -12.02
CA VAL A 220 13.97 -1.34 -12.83
C VAL A 220 12.95 -1.86 -13.83
N TRP A 221 11.71 -2.08 -13.39
CA TRP A 221 10.63 -2.52 -14.27
C TRP A 221 10.35 -1.50 -15.40
N VAL A 222 10.31 -0.20 -15.13
CA VAL A 222 10.14 0.85 -16.16
C VAL A 222 11.27 0.83 -17.17
N VAL A 223 12.53 0.70 -16.71
CA VAL A 223 13.70 0.57 -17.61
C VAL A 223 13.52 -0.62 -18.55
N LEU A 224 13.16 -1.78 -18.03
CA LEU A 224 12.92 -2.98 -18.82
C LEU A 224 11.80 -2.77 -19.86
N VAL A 225 10.70 -2.12 -19.48
CA VAL A 225 9.58 -1.81 -20.39
C VAL A 225 10.03 -0.89 -21.53
N VAL A 226 10.80 0.15 -21.22
CA VAL A 226 11.33 1.10 -22.24
C VAL A 226 12.27 0.38 -23.19
N VAL A 227 13.24 -0.38 -22.67
CA VAL A 227 14.22 -1.14 -23.47
C VAL A 227 13.52 -2.16 -24.38
N VAL A 228 12.60 -2.96 -23.83
CA VAL A 228 11.88 -3.97 -24.63
C VAL A 228 10.99 -3.32 -25.69
N LYS A 229 10.32 -2.22 -25.37
CA LYS A 229 9.43 -1.51 -26.31
C LYS A 229 10.20 -0.89 -27.46
N LEU A 230 11.37 -0.32 -27.18
CA LEU A 230 12.18 0.45 -28.13
C LEU A 230 13.46 -0.29 -28.59
N ARG A 231 13.51 -1.62 -28.38
CA ARG A 231 14.71 -2.44 -28.69
C ARG A 231 15.25 -2.29 -30.11
N SER A 232 14.39 -1.97 -31.09
CA SER A 232 14.77 -1.70 -32.48
C SER A 232 15.15 -0.24 -32.75
N ARG A 233 15.09 0.62 -31.74
CA ARG A 233 15.34 2.05 -31.81
C ARG A 233 16.18 2.51 -30.62
N PRO A 234 17.47 2.11 -30.54
CA PRO A 234 18.29 2.29 -29.34
C PRO A 234 18.45 3.75 -28.93
N PHE A 235 18.50 4.67 -29.87
CA PHE A 235 18.60 6.10 -29.59
C PHE A 235 17.32 6.64 -28.93
N GLU A 236 16.12 6.24 -29.40
CA GLU A 236 14.85 6.60 -28.77
C GLU A 236 14.71 5.96 -27.39
N ALA A 237 15.24 4.73 -27.21
CA ALA A 237 15.26 4.06 -25.91
C ALA A 237 16.14 4.84 -24.93
N LEU A 238 17.37 5.22 -25.33
CA LEU A 238 18.26 6.03 -24.50
C LEU A 238 17.63 7.38 -24.12
N GLN A 239 17.07 8.09 -25.11
CA GLN A 239 16.36 9.34 -24.87
C GLN A 239 15.20 9.15 -23.88
N GLY A 240 14.42 8.09 -24.06
CA GLY A 240 13.31 7.76 -23.14
C GLY A 240 13.79 7.50 -21.71
N LEU A 241 14.87 6.75 -21.54
CA LEU A 241 15.47 6.47 -20.22
C LEU A 241 16.03 7.73 -19.57
N VAL A 242 16.71 8.59 -20.35
CA VAL A 242 17.22 9.88 -19.85
C VAL A 242 16.07 10.77 -19.38
N VAL A 243 15.00 10.89 -20.17
CA VAL A 243 13.84 11.70 -19.79
C VAL A 243 13.14 11.14 -18.54
N VAL A 244 12.89 9.84 -18.49
CA VAL A 244 12.28 9.19 -17.30
C VAL A 244 13.17 9.43 -16.08
N GLY A 245 14.47 9.16 -16.18
CA GLY A 245 15.41 9.34 -15.07
C GLY A 245 15.49 10.78 -14.58
N LEU A 246 15.69 11.73 -15.50
CA LEU A 246 15.77 13.15 -15.17
C LEU A 246 14.49 13.66 -14.51
N VAL A 247 13.33 13.37 -15.10
CA VAL A 247 12.04 13.83 -14.54
C VAL A 247 11.76 13.18 -13.18
N SER A 248 12.12 11.88 -13.01
CA SER A 248 11.96 11.21 -11.71
C SER A 248 12.82 11.87 -10.63
N VAL A 249 14.07 12.19 -10.93
CA VAL A 249 14.99 12.87 -9.99
C VAL A 249 14.49 14.28 -9.70
N LEU A 250 14.04 15.03 -10.71
CA LEU A 250 13.49 16.38 -10.52
C LEU A 250 12.23 16.36 -9.65
N CYS A 251 11.33 15.39 -9.84
CA CYS A 251 10.15 15.25 -8.98
C CYS A 251 10.55 14.87 -7.54
N LEU A 252 11.52 13.97 -7.36
CA LEU A 252 12.03 13.63 -6.05
C LEU A 252 12.60 14.87 -5.34
N TRP A 253 13.46 15.64 -6.04
CA TRP A 253 14.00 16.90 -5.53
C TRP A 253 12.90 17.91 -5.20
N ALA A 254 11.90 18.05 -6.06
CA ALA A 254 10.80 18.98 -5.83
C ALA A 254 10.03 18.66 -4.55
N VAL A 255 9.79 17.38 -4.25
CA VAL A 255 9.16 16.95 -3.00
C VAL A 255 10.03 17.32 -1.80
N TYR A 256 11.30 16.93 -1.80
CA TYR A 256 12.16 17.13 -0.64
C TYR A 256 12.51 18.59 -0.41
N ARG A 257 12.82 19.34 -1.46
CA ARG A 257 13.11 20.79 -1.34
C ARG A 257 11.85 21.63 -1.13
N GLY A 258 10.70 21.15 -1.58
CA GLY A 258 9.41 21.78 -1.24
C GLY A 258 9.10 21.68 0.26
N LEU A 259 9.48 20.58 0.90
CA LEU A 259 9.28 20.36 2.34
C LEU A 259 10.42 20.93 3.19
N SER A 260 11.66 20.85 2.73
CA SER A 260 12.87 21.36 3.41
C SER A 260 13.73 22.15 2.41
N PRO A 261 13.41 23.45 2.17
CA PRO A 261 14.07 24.26 1.15
C PRO A 261 15.57 24.42 1.37
N SER A 262 15.98 24.59 2.61
CA SER A 262 17.39 24.77 3.01
C SER A 262 18.18 23.47 3.09
N GLY A 263 17.51 22.31 2.95
CA GLY A 263 18.11 21.03 3.27
C GLY A 263 18.24 20.78 4.77
N PRO A 264 18.86 19.64 5.16
CA PRO A 264 19.04 19.32 6.57
C PRO A 264 20.03 20.29 7.24
N PRO A 265 19.82 20.64 8.53
CA PRO A 265 20.78 21.39 9.32
C PRO A 265 22.15 20.67 9.41
N PRO A 266 23.25 21.39 9.76
CA PRO A 266 24.60 20.80 9.76
C PRO A 266 24.74 19.52 10.60
N GLU A 267 24.15 19.49 11.80
CA GLU A 267 24.15 18.33 12.69
C GLU A 267 23.41 17.13 12.09
N VAL A 268 22.29 17.36 11.41
CA VAL A 268 21.51 16.32 10.71
C VAL A 268 22.25 15.87 9.44
N THR A 269 22.91 16.80 8.74
CA THR A 269 23.74 16.51 7.58
C THR A 269 24.84 15.53 7.94
N ALA A 270 25.61 15.80 8.99
CA ALA A 270 26.70 14.92 9.44
C ALA A 270 26.18 13.50 9.81
N ARG A 271 25.03 13.43 10.48
CA ARG A 271 24.37 12.14 10.79
C ARG A 271 23.97 11.39 9.53
N PHE A 272 23.36 12.04 8.56
CA PHE A 272 22.90 11.42 7.32
C PHE A 272 24.07 10.99 6.42
N GLU A 273 25.13 11.77 6.34
CA GLU A 273 26.37 11.40 5.64
C GLU A 273 27.02 10.19 6.31
N GLY A 274 27.03 10.10 7.62
CA GLY A 274 27.48 8.93 8.37
C GLY A 274 26.67 7.68 8.03
N LEU A 275 25.33 7.76 7.96
CA LEU A 275 24.48 6.66 7.54
C LEU A 275 24.78 6.20 6.12
N VAL A 276 24.94 7.14 5.18
CA VAL A 276 25.27 6.82 3.78
C VAL A 276 26.66 6.18 3.67
N ALA A 277 27.65 6.67 4.40
CA ALA A 277 29.01 6.16 4.36
C ALA A 277 29.13 4.72 4.85
N THR A 278 28.34 4.31 5.84
CA THR A 278 28.32 2.93 6.37
C THR A 278 27.79 1.90 5.37
N GLN A 279 27.05 2.33 4.34
CA GLN A 279 26.40 1.46 3.35
C GLN A 279 27.14 1.36 2.01
N THR A 280 28.25 2.09 1.82
CA THR A 280 28.98 2.15 0.54
C THR A 280 29.60 0.82 0.06
N SER A 281 29.52 -0.23 0.87
CA SER A 281 30.05 -1.57 0.53
C SER A 281 29.15 -2.42 -0.39
N SER A 282 27.91 -2.01 -0.67
CA SER A 282 27.02 -2.76 -1.58
C SER A 282 26.97 -2.17 -2.98
N VAL A 283 27.03 -3.03 -4.02
CA VAL A 283 26.94 -2.64 -5.45
C VAL A 283 25.67 -1.82 -5.72
N ALA A 284 24.58 -2.10 -5.02
CA ALA A 284 23.32 -1.35 -5.13
C ALA A 284 23.50 0.11 -4.68
N VAL A 285 24.25 0.37 -3.64
CA VAL A 285 24.51 1.72 -3.10
C VAL A 285 25.49 2.47 -3.98
N GLY A 286 26.47 1.81 -4.59
CA GLY A 286 27.40 2.44 -5.55
C GLY A 286 26.68 2.95 -6.81
N LEU A 287 25.78 2.15 -7.38
CA LEU A 287 24.93 2.58 -8.52
C LEU A 287 23.96 3.69 -8.13
N VAL A 288 23.45 3.62 -6.91
CA VAL A 288 22.56 4.62 -6.33
C VAL A 288 23.34 5.88 -5.91
N GLY A 289 24.63 5.78 -5.55
CA GLY A 289 25.51 6.91 -5.16
C GLY A 289 25.82 7.92 -6.28
N ALA A 290 25.78 7.49 -7.54
CA ALA A 290 26.16 8.33 -8.68
C ALA A 290 25.10 9.36 -9.14
N MET A 291 23.86 9.30 -8.65
CA MET A 291 22.80 10.24 -9.06
C MET A 291 22.63 11.38 -8.04
N PRO A 292 22.43 12.64 -8.47
CA PRO A 292 22.14 13.74 -7.58
C PRO A 292 20.75 13.54 -6.93
N ARG A 293 20.72 13.17 -5.65
CA ARG A 293 19.50 12.93 -4.87
C ARG A 293 19.52 13.72 -3.57
N PRO A 294 18.35 14.01 -3.00
CA PRO A 294 18.30 14.59 -1.66
C PRO A 294 19.02 13.69 -0.65
N LEU A 295 19.87 14.27 0.20
CA LEU A 295 20.64 13.52 1.20
C LEU A 295 19.73 12.75 2.16
N GLU A 296 18.59 13.34 2.52
CA GLU A 296 17.56 12.75 3.37
C GLU A 296 17.00 11.43 2.76
N TRP A 297 16.77 11.42 1.46
CA TRP A 297 16.32 10.23 0.76
C TRP A 297 17.40 9.15 0.68
N GLN A 298 18.67 9.58 0.48
CA GLN A 298 19.82 8.64 0.48
C GLN A 298 20.02 8.02 1.86
N ALA A 299 19.93 8.83 2.92
CA ALA A 299 19.99 8.36 4.30
C ALA A 299 18.89 7.33 4.59
N GLY A 300 17.69 7.57 4.08
CA GLY A 300 16.58 6.61 4.19
C GLY A 300 16.85 5.27 3.53
N VAL A 301 17.43 5.26 2.32
CA VAL A 301 17.86 4.02 1.66
C VAL A 301 18.94 3.30 2.48
N ALA A 302 19.89 4.04 3.06
CA ALA A 302 20.95 3.49 3.89
C ALA A 302 20.39 2.89 5.20
N SER A 303 19.44 3.57 5.85
CA SER A 303 18.79 3.10 7.08
C SER A 303 18.05 1.77 6.89
N MET A 304 17.41 1.56 5.73
CA MET A 304 16.74 0.29 5.44
C MET A 304 17.69 -0.91 5.44
N GLY A 305 18.95 -0.72 5.07
CA GLY A 305 19.97 -1.78 5.13
C GLY A 305 20.35 -2.18 6.56
N GLN A 306 20.16 -1.28 7.52
CA GLN A 306 20.43 -1.52 8.94
C GLN A 306 19.19 -2.03 9.70
N ALA A 307 17.99 -1.83 9.18
CA ALA A 307 16.74 -2.22 9.82
C ALA A 307 16.67 -3.74 9.99
N GLY A 308 17.21 -4.17 11.09
CA GLY A 308 17.12 -5.42 11.83
C GLY A 308 16.91 -6.71 11.06
N THR A 309 17.99 -7.40 10.72
CA THR A 309 17.97 -8.78 10.22
C THR A 309 17.37 -9.80 11.20
N ASN A 310 17.17 -9.41 12.48
CA ASN A 310 16.74 -10.30 13.57
C ASN A 310 15.38 -9.91 14.19
N ARG A 311 14.48 -9.25 13.44
CA ARG A 311 13.13 -8.99 13.97
C ARG A 311 12.39 -10.32 14.18
N PRO A 312 11.76 -10.51 15.37
CA PRO A 312 10.91 -11.67 15.61
C PRO A 312 9.68 -11.61 14.71
N ALA A 313 9.25 -12.76 14.24
CA ALA A 313 8.01 -12.94 13.48
C ALA A 313 7.29 -14.18 13.97
N SER A 314 5.97 -14.20 13.90
CA SER A 314 5.15 -15.33 14.28
C SER A 314 4.04 -15.55 13.26
N LEU A 315 3.79 -16.82 12.93
CA LEU A 315 2.71 -17.22 12.02
C LEU A 315 2.29 -18.66 12.33
N ALA A 316 0.98 -18.90 12.39
CA ALA A 316 0.41 -20.24 12.61
C ALA A 316 0.99 -20.95 13.84
N GLY A 317 1.20 -20.22 14.95
CA GLY A 317 1.74 -20.75 16.21
C GLY A 317 3.24 -21.01 16.23
N GLN A 318 3.97 -20.65 15.17
CA GLN A 318 5.42 -20.74 15.10
C GLN A 318 6.05 -19.35 15.19
N SER A 319 7.11 -19.21 15.97
CA SER A 319 7.90 -17.98 16.09
C SER A 319 9.33 -18.20 15.65
N TRP A 320 9.94 -17.18 15.03
CA TRP A 320 11.32 -17.19 14.54
C TRP A 320 11.87 -15.78 14.44
N SER A 321 13.17 -15.67 14.24
CA SER A 321 13.83 -14.41 13.90
C SER A 321 14.26 -14.40 12.44
N GLY A 322 14.17 -13.24 11.79
CA GLY A 322 14.52 -13.05 10.38
C GLY A 322 13.41 -13.42 9.40
N GLY A 323 13.72 -13.34 8.10
CA GLY A 323 12.74 -13.55 7.02
C GLY A 323 12.56 -15.03 6.65
N ARG A 324 11.33 -15.39 6.32
CA ARG A 324 10.95 -16.69 5.74
C ARG A 324 10.19 -16.45 4.45
N TRP A 325 10.63 -17.03 3.33
CA TRP A 325 10.02 -16.85 2.01
C TRP A 325 8.55 -17.28 1.94
N TRP A 326 8.16 -18.29 2.71
CA TRP A 326 6.79 -18.80 2.74
C TRP A 326 5.82 -17.96 3.58
N TYR A 327 6.32 -17.00 4.38
CA TYR A 327 5.52 -16.17 5.27
C TYR A 327 4.38 -15.47 4.53
N PHE A 328 4.68 -14.71 3.47
CA PHE A 328 3.70 -13.90 2.76
C PHE A 328 2.64 -14.74 2.03
N PRO A 329 2.97 -15.84 1.32
CA PRO A 329 1.98 -16.76 0.78
C PRO A 329 1.02 -17.32 1.85
N VAL A 330 1.55 -17.76 3.00
CA VAL A 330 0.73 -18.30 4.09
C VAL A 330 -0.11 -17.19 4.74
N ALA A 331 0.48 -16.01 5.01
CA ALA A 331 -0.26 -14.87 5.55
C ALA A 331 -1.42 -14.45 4.62
N ALA A 332 -1.22 -14.51 3.29
CA ALA A 332 -2.30 -14.22 2.34
C ALA A 332 -3.47 -15.21 2.49
N VAL A 333 -3.20 -16.49 2.66
CA VAL A 333 -4.24 -17.52 2.88
C VAL A 333 -4.96 -17.30 4.22
N LEU A 334 -4.23 -16.89 5.26
CA LEU A 334 -4.79 -16.68 6.60
C LEU A 334 -5.61 -15.38 6.71
N LYS A 335 -5.35 -14.40 5.83
CA LYS A 335 -5.95 -13.04 5.93
C LYS A 335 -6.94 -12.70 4.84
N LEU A 336 -6.78 -13.26 3.65
CA LEU A 336 -7.66 -12.94 2.52
C LEU A 336 -8.78 -13.98 2.39
N PRO A 337 -10.00 -13.58 1.98
CA PRO A 337 -11.09 -14.50 1.74
C PRO A 337 -10.70 -15.57 0.72
N ALA A 338 -10.89 -16.86 1.05
CA ALA A 338 -10.51 -17.98 0.18
C ALA A 338 -11.17 -17.90 -1.21
N GLY A 339 -12.43 -17.46 -1.27
CA GLY A 339 -13.14 -17.23 -2.52
C GLY A 339 -12.48 -16.17 -3.41
N LEU A 340 -11.94 -15.10 -2.78
CA LEU A 340 -11.17 -14.08 -3.50
C LEU A 340 -9.88 -14.65 -4.08
N LEU A 341 -9.10 -15.37 -3.27
CA LEU A 341 -7.85 -15.99 -3.71
C LEU A 341 -8.08 -16.95 -4.88
N ALA A 342 -9.09 -17.83 -4.76
CA ALA A 342 -9.48 -18.75 -5.82
C ALA A 342 -9.92 -18.00 -7.09
N ALA A 343 -10.71 -16.94 -6.95
CA ALA A 343 -11.18 -16.13 -8.08
C ALA A 343 -10.01 -15.39 -8.77
N VAL A 344 -9.06 -14.83 -8.01
CA VAL A 344 -7.86 -14.17 -8.57
C VAL A 344 -7.02 -15.18 -9.36
N LEU A 345 -6.75 -16.36 -8.81
CA LEU A 345 -6.01 -17.42 -9.50
C LEU A 345 -6.73 -17.87 -10.79
N ALA A 346 -8.04 -18.14 -10.68
CA ALA A 346 -8.88 -18.52 -11.84
C ALA A 346 -8.89 -17.41 -12.90
N GLY A 347 -9.00 -16.14 -12.49
CA GLY A 347 -8.95 -14.98 -13.36
C GLY A 347 -7.66 -14.91 -14.17
N TRP A 348 -6.50 -15.10 -13.53
CA TRP A 348 -5.21 -15.13 -14.21
C TRP A 348 -5.03 -16.35 -15.11
N VAL A 349 -5.59 -17.51 -14.74
CA VAL A 349 -5.63 -18.70 -15.62
C VAL A 349 -6.45 -18.42 -16.89
N VAL A 350 -7.60 -17.75 -16.77
CA VAL A 350 -8.41 -17.33 -17.92
C VAL A 350 -7.70 -16.24 -18.74
N ALA A 351 -7.08 -15.28 -18.07
CA ALA A 351 -6.34 -14.18 -18.71
C ALA A 351 -5.20 -14.66 -19.62
N ARG A 352 -4.62 -15.87 -19.39
CA ARG A 352 -3.60 -16.46 -20.29
C ARG A 352 -4.11 -16.66 -21.71
N ARG A 353 -5.42 -16.77 -21.92
CA ARG A 353 -6.07 -16.91 -23.23
C ARG A 353 -6.43 -15.57 -23.87
N HIS A 354 -6.17 -14.45 -23.16
CA HIS A 354 -6.51 -13.10 -23.65
C HIS A 354 -5.57 -12.68 -24.77
N PRO A 355 -6.05 -12.01 -25.84
CA PRO A 355 -5.19 -11.53 -26.94
C PRO A 355 -4.04 -10.62 -26.47
N ALA A 356 -4.25 -9.82 -25.42
CA ALA A 356 -3.24 -8.95 -24.84
C ALA A 356 -2.42 -9.60 -23.71
N ARG A 357 -2.36 -10.95 -23.63
CA ARG A 357 -1.71 -11.70 -22.53
C ARG A 357 -0.26 -11.26 -22.24
N LEU A 358 0.53 -11.00 -23.28
CA LEU A 358 1.92 -10.55 -23.11
C LEU A 358 1.98 -9.14 -22.49
N ARG A 359 1.04 -8.27 -22.85
CA ARG A 359 0.94 -6.93 -22.26
C ARG A 359 0.44 -6.99 -20.81
N LEU A 360 -0.54 -7.85 -20.52
CA LEU A 360 -0.99 -8.14 -19.15
C LEU A 360 0.18 -8.66 -18.30
N ALA A 361 0.93 -9.64 -18.83
CA ALA A 361 2.07 -10.21 -18.13
C ALA A 361 3.16 -9.15 -17.88
N GLY A 362 3.59 -8.41 -18.90
CA GLY A 362 4.69 -7.46 -18.78
C GLY A 362 4.34 -6.17 -18.02
N VAL A 363 3.09 -5.72 -18.02
CA VAL A 363 2.71 -4.42 -17.46
C VAL A 363 1.94 -4.51 -16.16
N VAL A 364 1.20 -5.59 -15.93
CA VAL A 364 0.42 -5.77 -14.68
C VAL A 364 1.05 -6.84 -13.79
N LEU A 365 1.34 -8.02 -14.33
CA LEU A 365 1.84 -9.13 -13.53
C LEU A 365 3.32 -8.99 -13.18
N ALA A 366 4.15 -8.51 -14.11
CA ALA A 366 5.60 -8.37 -13.86
C ALA A 366 5.93 -7.43 -12.70
N PRO A 367 5.39 -6.18 -12.60
CA PRO A 367 5.65 -5.33 -11.44
C PRO A 367 5.08 -5.93 -10.15
N ALA A 368 3.90 -6.58 -10.20
CA ALA A 368 3.34 -7.27 -9.04
C ALA A 368 4.27 -8.39 -8.53
N LEU A 369 4.77 -9.23 -9.42
CA LEU A 369 5.68 -10.32 -9.07
C LEU A 369 7.06 -9.82 -8.64
N SER A 370 7.57 -8.73 -9.25
CA SER A 370 8.86 -8.14 -8.86
C SER A 370 8.81 -7.60 -7.42
N LEU A 371 7.75 -6.87 -7.07
CA LEU A 371 7.54 -6.38 -5.71
C LEU A 371 7.37 -7.53 -4.71
N TRP A 372 6.61 -8.57 -5.10
CA TRP A 372 6.44 -9.77 -4.27
C TRP A 372 7.75 -10.50 -4.06
N PHE A 373 8.55 -10.68 -5.13
CA PHE A 373 9.84 -11.38 -5.07
C PHE A 373 10.83 -10.69 -4.13
N VAL A 374 10.93 -9.36 -4.18
CA VAL A 374 11.81 -8.60 -3.26
C VAL A 374 11.44 -8.86 -1.81
N VAL A 375 10.15 -8.91 -1.50
CA VAL A 375 9.66 -9.16 -0.15
C VAL A 375 9.89 -10.61 0.29
N LEU A 376 9.88 -11.58 -0.64
CA LEU A 376 10.20 -12.98 -0.32
C LEU A 376 11.66 -13.19 0.11
N VAL A 377 12.58 -12.38 -0.43
CA VAL A 377 14.04 -12.53 -0.18
C VAL A 377 14.54 -11.59 0.92
N GLN A 378 13.73 -10.64 1.39
CA GLN A 378 14.14 -9.75 2.48
C GLN A 378 14.14 -10.48 3.83
N PRO A 379 14.99 -10.06 4.78
CA PRO A 379 15.11 -10.72 6.08
C PRO A 379 14.01 -10.34 7.08
N LEU A 380 12.90 -9.72 6.65
CA LEU A 380 11.84 -9.19 7.50
C LEU A 380 10.48 -9.76 7.11
N ASN A 381 9.68 -10.16 8.11
CA ASN A 381 8.31 -10.62 7.96
C ASN A 381 7.35 -9.69 8.74
N LEU A 382 7.01 -8.53 8.16
CA LEU A 382 6.27 -7.42 8.79
C LEU A 382 4.78 -7.37 8.42
N GLY A 383 4.16 -8.50 8.09
CA GLY A 383 2.76 -8.53 7.69
C GLY A 383 2.52 -8.36 6.18
N LEU A 384 1.32 -8.75 5.77
CA LEU A 384 0.90 -8.77 4.37
C LEU A 384 0.81 -7.36 3.73
N ARG A 385 0.76 -6.30 4.55
CA ARG A 385 0.72 -4.90 4.08
C ARG A 385 1.88 -4.54 3.15
N VAL A 386 3.06 -5.14 3.37
CA VAL A 386 4.26 -4.85 2.58
C VAL A 386 4.11 -5.25 1.11
N VAL A 387 3.28 -6.26 0.82
CA VAL A 387 2.96 -6.72 -0.55
C VAL A 387 1.63 -6.17 -1.08
N LEU A 388 1.02 -5.20 -0.41
CA LEU A 388 -0.27 -4.62 -0.78
C LEU A 388 -0.35 -4.19 -2.26
N PRO A 389 0.67 -3.50 -2.85
CA PRO A 389 0.65 -3.15 -4.27
C PRO A 389 0.58 -4.37 -5.19
N SER A 390 1.28 -5.46 -4.83
CA SER A 390 1.27 -6.72 -5.60
C SER A 390 -0.11 -7.36 -5.59
N VAL A 391 -0.73 -7.41 -4.40
CA VAL A 391 -2.08 -7.97 -4.25
C VAL A 391 -3.10 -7.11 -4.99
N ALA A 392 -3.02 -5.79 -4.90
CA ALA A 392 -3.90 -4.87 -5.64
C ALA A 392 -3.79 -5.07 -7.16
N LEU A 393 -2.57 -5.16 -7.70
CA LEU A 393 -2.36 -5.45 -9.12
C LEU A 393 -2.91 -6.83 -9.52
N ALA A 394 -2.82 -7.83 -8.64
CA ALA A 394 -3.37 -9.16 -8.90
C ALA A 394 -4.90 -9.14 -9.06
N LEU A 395 -5.63 -8.22 -8.40
CA LEU A 395 -7.08 -8.07 -8.54
C LEU A 395 -7.51 -7.74 -9.98
N VAL A 396 -6.64 -7.16 -10.80
CA VAL A 396 -6.93 -6.89 -12.23
C VAL A 396 -7.32 -8.18 -12.96
N GLY A 397 -6.72 -9.32 -12.58
CA GLY A 397 -7.03 -10.64 -13.16
C GLY A 397 -8.48 -11.07 -12.99
N LEU A 398 -9.17 -10.61 -11.94
CA LEU A 398 -10.59 -10.91 -11.71
C LEU A 398 -11.48 -10.50 -12.90
N GLY A 399 -11.10 -9.42 -13.59
CA GLY A 399 -11.84 -8.94 -14.76
C GLY A 399 -11.95 -9.98 -15.88
N ALA A 400 -10.99 -10.90 -15.97
CA ALA A 400 -11.02 -11.97 -16.99
C ALA A 400 -12.19 -12.95 -16.79
N LEU A 401 -12.69 -13.10 -15.57
CA LEU A 401 -13.81 -14.02 -15.26
C LEU A 401 -15.12 -13.51 -15.86
N VAL A 402 -15.31 -12.20 -15.93
CA VAL A 402 -16.53 -11.56 -16.43
C VAL A 402 -16.36 -10.94 -17.81
N ALA A 403 -15.16 -11.05 -18.40
CA ALA A 403 -14.92 -10.55 -19.75
C ALA A 403 -15.81 -11.32 -20.75
N PRO A 404 -16.48 -10.63 -21.68
CA PRO A 404 -17.20 -11.31 -22.73
C PRO A 404 -16.23 -12.19 -23.52
N VAL A 405 -16.47 -13.49 -23.55
CA VAL A 405 -15.66 -14.44 -24.32
C VAL A 405 -15.83 -14.07 -25.80
N ARG A 406 -14.91 -13.30 -26.33
CA ARG A 406 -14.78 -13.16 -27.77
C ARG A 406 -14.37 -14.53 -28.29
N ALA A 407 -15.31 -15.23 -28.92
CA ALA A 407 -15.02 -16.36 -29.79
C ALA A 407 -14.18 -15.84 -30.97
N ARG A 408 -12.88 -15.66 -30.78
CA ARG A 408 -11.90 -15.36 -31.82
C ARG A 408 -10.85 -16.45 -31.82
N LEU A 409 -11.27 -17.56 -32.33
CA LEU A 409 -10.40 -18.51 -32.98
C LEU A 409 -10.89 -18.58 -34.41
N ALA A 410 -10.13 -18.04 -35.34
CA ALA A 410 -10.23 -18.08 -36.77
C ALA A 410 -11.40 -17.30 -37.47
N PRO A 411 -11.18 -16.75 -38.67
CA PRO A 411 -12.24 -16.26 -39.53
C PRO A 411 -13.00 -17.46 -40.12
N GLY A 412 -14.05 -17.88 -39.45
CA GLY A 412 -15.01 -18.87 -39.90
C GLY A 412 -16.44 -18.41 -39.59
N PRO A 413 -17.46 -18.95 -40.26
CA PRO A 413 -18.84 -18.55 -40.03
C PRO A 413 -19.19 -18.71 -38.54
N VAL A 414 -19.85 -17.70 -37.98
CA VAL A 414 -20.28 -17.65 -36.57
C VAL A 414 -21.30 -18.79 -36.36
N GLU A 415 -20.85 -19.91 -35.85
CA GLU A 415 -21.81 -20.91 -35.35
C GLU A 415 -22.64 -20.33 -34.21
N PRO A 416 -23.95 -20.47 -34.21
CA PRO A 416 -24.79 -20.05 -33.12
C PRO A 416 -24.34 -20.74 -31.84
N ALA A 417 -24.13 -19.94 -30.77
CA ALA A 417 -23.65 -20.44 -29.49
C ALA A 417 -24.50 -21.60 -29.02
N THR A 418 -23.90 -22.79 -28.93
CA THR A 418 -24.56 -24.01 -28.40
C THR A 418 -25.12 -23.73 -27.01
N GLY A 419 -26.24 -24.40 -26.63
CA GLY A 419 -26.94 -24.18 -25.36
C GLY A 419 -26.04 -24.20 -24.12
N ALA A 420 -24.96 -24.98 -24.11
CA ALA A 420 -23.96 -25.01 -23.03
C ALA A 420 -23.22 -23.66 -22.82
N ARG A 421 -22.95 -22.89 -23.90
CA ARG A 421 -22.31 -21.57 -23.80
C ARG A 421 -23.27 -20.48 -23.30
N ARG A 422 -24.59 -20.66 -23.54
CA ARG A 422 -25.63 -19.72 -23.04
C ARG A 422 -25.85 -19.88 -21.53
N LEU A 423 -25.72 -21.10 -21.00
CA LEU A 423 -25.85 -21.39 -19.56
C LEU A 423 -24.60 -21.04 -18.73
N ALA A 424 -23.42 -21.03 -19.34
CA ALA A 424 -22.17 -20.74 -18.64
C ALA A 424 -22.09 -19.29 -18.14
N ARG A 425 -22.69 -18.32 -18.85
CA ARG A 425 -22.65 -16.89 -18.46
C ARG A 425 -23.37 -16.59 -17.14
N PRO A 426 -24.65 -16.93 -16.96
CA PRO A 426 -25.35 -16.67 -15.70
C PRO A 426 -24.72 -17.42 -14.53
N ALA A 427 -24.17 -18.61 -14.74
CA ALA A 427 -23.47 -19.37 -13.71
C ALA A 427 -22.21 -18.64 -13.22
N VAL A 428 -21.38 -18.14 -14.15
CA VAL A 428 -20.18 -17.36 -13.78
C VAL A 428 -20.54 -16.07 -13.05
N LEU A 429 -21.54 -15.33 -13.53
CA LEU A 429 -22.03 -14.13 -12.84
C LEU A 429 -22.58 -14.45 -11.45
N GLY A 430 -23.30 -15.58 -11.33
CA GLY A 430 -23.80 -16.06 -10.04
C GLY A 430 -22.68 -16.37 -9.05
N VAL A 431 -21.63 -17.07 -9.50
CA VAL A 431 -20.45 -17.37 -8.66
C VAL A 431 -19.70 -16.11 -8.27
N VAL A 432 -19.41 -15.21 -9.22
CA VAL A 432 -18.74 -13.94 -8.94
C VAL A 432 -19.61 -13.08 -8.00
N GLY A 433 -20.92 -13.02 -8.23
CA GLY A 433 -21.86 -12.32 -7.36
C GLY A 433 -21.88 -12.88 -5.95
N LEU A 434 -21.86 -14.21 -5.78
CA LEU A 434 -21.80 -14.87 -4.48
C LEU A 434 -20.47 -14.54 -3.75
N VAL A 435 -19.34 -14.60 -4.46
CA VAL A 435 -18.03 -14.23 -3.89
C VAL A 435 -18.05 -12.77 -3.45
N MET A 436 -18.58 -11.84 -4.25
CA MET A 436 -18.66 -10.43 -3.87
C MET A 436 -19.62 -10.20 -2.70
N ALA A 437 -20.78 -10.86 -2.69
CA ALA A 437 -21.72 -10.77 -1.58
C ALA A 437 -21.10 -11.31 -0.27
N SER A 438 -20.37 -12.42 -0.34
CA SER A 438 -19.65 -12.96 0.82
C SER A 438 -18.58 -11.99 1.36
N GLN A 439 -17.91 -11.23 0.49
CA GLN A 439 -16.94 -10.22 0.89
C GLN A 439 -17.62 -9.00 1.53
N VAL A 440 -18.73 -8.53 0.96
CA VAL A 440 -19.53 -7.46 1.59
C VAL A 440 -19.99 -7.88 2.99
N ALA A 441 -20.50 -9.10 3.12
CA ALA A 441 -20.88 -9.64 4.43
C ALA A 441 -19.68 -9.72 5.39
N ALA A 442 -18.53 -10.18 4.90
CA ALA A 442 -17.28 -10.22 5.68
C ALA A 442 -16.84 -8.82 6.12
N MET A 443 -16.89 -7.84 5.23
CA MET A 443 -16.53 -6.44 5.50
C MET A 443 -17.43 -5.84 6.59
N VAL A 444 -18.74 -5.98 6.45
CA VAL A 444 -19.72 -5.43 7.41
C VAL A 444 -19.61 -6.11 8.78
N THR A 445 -19.42 -7.44 8.80
CA THR A 445 -19.27 -8.20 10.05
C THR A 445 -17.90 -8.04 10.71
N ALA A 446 -16.89 -7.58 9.96
CA ALA A 446 -15.56 -7.28 10.48
C ALA A 446 -15.48 -5.91 11.14
N ALA A 447 -16.35 -4.97 10.76
CA ALA A 447 -16.35 -3.62 11.30
C ALA A 447 -16.73 -3.60 12.79
N PRO A 448 -16.10 -2.73 13.60
CA PRO A 448 -15.05 -1.78 13.23
C PRO A 448 -13.62 -2.39 13.20
N HIS A 449 -13.42 -3.65 13.55
CA HIS A 449 -12.11 -4.29 13.73
C HIS A 449 -11.63 -5.03 12.47
N SER A 450 -11.73 -4.38 11.31
CA SER A 450 -11.46 -5.02 10.01
C SER A 450 -10.02 -5.56 9.87
N LEU A 451 -9.03 -4.92 10.51
CA LEU A 451 -7.66 -5.41 10.51
C LEU A 451 -7.53 -6.74 11.26
N ALA A 452 -8.24 -6.92 12.37
CA ALA A 452 -8.23 -8.15 13.17
C ALA A 452 -9.03 -9.30 12.54
N TRP A 453 -9.70 -9.08 11.40
CA TRP A 453 -10.49 -10.13 10.74
C TRP A 453 -9.61 -11.17 10.03
N SER A 454 -10.03 -12.44 10.09
CA SER A 454 -9.53 -13.55 9.27
C SER A 454 -10.69 -14.41 8.78
N PRO A 455 -10.56 -15.09 7.63
CA PRO A 455 -11.61 -16.00 7.17
C PRO A 455 -11.71 -17.24 8.07
N PRO A 456 -12.91 -17.85 8.21
CA PRO A 456 -13.00 -19.17 8.81
C PRO A 456 -12.17 -20.20 8.01
N PRO A 457 -11.47 -21.15 8.65
CA PRO A 457 -11.45 -21.47 10.09
C PRO A 457 -10.41 -20.72 10.92
N PHE A 458 -9.77 -19.68 10.38
CA PHE A 458 -8.62 -18.98 10.99
C PHE A 458 -9.06 -17.88 11.97
N ARG A 459 -10.10 -18.14 12.76
CA ARG A 459 -10.59 -17.23 13.82
C ARG A 459 -10.37 -17.84 15.20
N PRO A 460 -10.02 -17.04 16.21
CA PRO A 460 -9.65 -15.62 16.13
C PRO A 460 -8.27 -15.45 15.47
N ALA A 461 -8.08 -14.30 14.77
CA ALA A 461 -6.90 -14.05 13.93
C ALA A 461 -5.57 -14.10 14.70
N TYR A 462 -5.53 -13.57 15.92
CA TYR A 462 -4.29 -13.51 16.76
C TYR A 462 -3.66 -14.88 17.05
N ARG A 463 -4.42 -15.97 16.93
CA ARG A 463 -3.87 -17.34 17.06
C ARG A 463 -3.07 -17.79 15.85
N TRP A 464 -3.24 -17.13 14.72
CA TRP A 464 -2.71 -17.53 13.44
C TRP A 464 -1.71 -16.56 12.87
N VAL A 465 -1.90 -15.27 13.13
CA VAL A 465 -1.09 -14.18 12.59
C VAL A 465 -0.75 -13.19 13.69
N SER A 466 0.36 -12.50 13.53
CA SER A 466 0.84 -11.46 14.44
C SER A 466 1.20 -10.20 13.67
N ASP A 467 1.67 -9.17 14.39
CA ASP A 467 2.11 -7.89 13.83
C ASP A 467 0.99 -7.24 12.99
N SER A 468 1.34 -6.45 12.03
CA SER A 468 0.42 -5.68 11.18
C SER A 468 -0.57 -6.53 10.34
N ASN A 469 -0.60 -7.84 10.54
CA ASN A 469 -1.70 -8.66 10.05
C ASN A 469 -2.93 -8.62 10.96
N VAL A 470 -2.78 -8.27 12.24
CA VAL A 470 -3.89 -8.33 13.21
C VAL A 470 -3.89 -7.14 14.16
N ASP A 471 -2.71 -6.64 14.51
CA ASP A 471 -2.55 -5.59 15.51
C ASP A 471 -1.39 -4.66 15.14
N VAL A 472 -1.65 -3.37 15.20
CA VAL A 472 -0.68 -2.27 15.02
C VAL A 472 -0.77 -1.27 16.19
N GLY A 473 -1.46 -1.65 17.27
CA GLY A 473 -1.77 -0.80 18.42
C GLY A 473 -3.17 -0.17 18.36
N GLN A 474 -3.98 -0.50 17.36
CA GLN A 474 -5.29 0.13 17.13
C GLN A 474 -6.29 -0.05 18.29
N ALA A 475 -6.20 -1.14 19.04
CA ALA A 475 -7.15 -1.45 20.12
C ALA A 475 -6.79 -0.82 21.48
N LEU A 476 -5.77 0.05 21.56
CA LEU A 476 -5.29 0.58 22.84
C LEU A 476 -6.32 1.43 23.59
N TYR A 477 -7.17 2.17 22.88
CA TYR A 477 -8.26 2.91 23.52
C TYR A 477 -9.27 1.97 24.17
N GLU A 478 -9.57 0.84 23.53
CA GLU A 478 -10.45 -0.18 24.10
C GLU A 478 -9.84 -0.87 25.33
N VAL A 479 -8.53 -1.14 25.28
CA VAL A 479 -7.77 -1.69 26.43
C VAL A 479 -7.80 -0.71 27.59
N ARG A 480 -7.51 0.57 27.36
CA ARG A 480 -7.60 1.64 28.36
C ARG A 480 -8.98 1.69 29.01
N ASP A 481 -10.03 1.73 28.19
CA ASP A 481 -11.40 1.82 28.67
C ASP A 481 -11.84 0.55 29.42
N TRP A 482 -11.30 -0.60 29.05
CA TRP A 482 -11.52 -1.86 29.77
C TRP A 482 -10.84 -1.83 31.15
N VAL A 483 -9.58 -1.38 31.22
CA VAL A 483 -8.81 -1.24 32.47
C VAL A 483 -9.56 -0.34 33.45
N VAL A 484 -9.99 0.84 32.98
CA VAL A 484 -10.73 1.81 33.81
C VAL A 484 -12.05 1.22 34.30
N ARG A 485 -12.82 0.55 33.46
CA ARG A 485 -14.13 -0.04 33.81
C ARG A 485 -14.03 -1.18 34.82
N HIS A 486 -12.92 -1.92 34.83
CA HIS A 486 -12.74 -3.09 35.69
C HIS A 486 -11.84 -2.82 36.89
N ASP A 487 -11.46 -1.54 37.10
CA ASP A 487 -10.57 -1.11 38.20
C ASP A 487 -9.33 -1.98 38.32
N GLN A 488 -8.73 -2.30 37.16
CA GLN A 488 -7.50 -3.08 37.10
C GLN A 488 -6.30 -2.16 37.29
N PRO A 489 -5.35 -2.48 38.20
CA PRO A 489 -4.19 -1.63 38.46
C PRO A 489 -3.23 -1.55 37.25
N PHE A 490 -3.16 -2.59 36.45
CA PHE A 490 -2.40 -2.63 35.20
C PHE A 490 -2.88 -3.77 34.30
N VAL A 491 -2.62 -3.63 33.00
CA VAL A 491 -2.71 -4.71 32.02
C VAL A 491 -1.39 -4.76 31.27
N ALA A 492 -0.74 -5.93 31.30
CA ALA A 492 0.43 -6.14 30.46
C ALA A 492 0.01 -6.22 29.00
N VAL A 493 0.31 -5.18 28.21
CA VAL A 493 0.13 -5.20 26.77
C VAL A 493 1.43 -5.72 26.18
N GLY A 494 1.44 -7.00 25.78
CA GLY A 494 2.57 -7.60 25.09
C GLY A 494 2.79 -6.93 23.74
N SER A 495 3.85 -6.15 23.63
CA SER A 495 4.31 -5.59 22.36
C SER A 495 5.71 -6.08 22.07
N THR A 496 5.95 -6.43 20.83
CA THR A 496 7.30 -6.79 20.35
C THR A 496 8.24 -5.59 20.30
N ARG A 497 7.79 -4.38 20.60
CA ARG A 497 8.55 -3.16 20.97
C ARG A 497 7.58 -2.10 21.47
N GLY A 498 7.85 -1.63 22.68
CA GLY A 498 7.41 -0.38 23.27
C GLY A 498 6.14 0.23 22.65
N LEU A 499 4.99 -0.31 23.01
CA LEU A 499 3.75 0.42 22.87
C LEU A 499 3.82 1.57 23.85
N THR A 500 4.18 2.72 23.39
CA THR A 500 3.96 3.94 24.08
C THR A 500 2.54 4.37 23.77
N VAL A 501 1.68 4.11 24.69
CA VAL A 501 0.38 4.77 24.77
C VAL A 501 0.67 6.12 25.40
N GLY A 502 0.21 7.20 24.78
CA GLY A 502 0.45 8.54 25.28
C GLY A 502 0.06 8.74 26.75
N GLY A 503 0.76 9.64 27.38
CA GLY A 503 0.51 10.33 28.65
C GLY A 503 0.15 9.54 29.90
N GLY A 504 -0.80 8.62 29.85
CA GLY A 504 -1.28 7.86 31.02
C GLY A 504 -0.72 6.45 31.16
N SER A 505 0.01 5.96 30.18
CA SER A 505 0.37 4.54 30.08
C SER A 505 1.84 4.23 30.40
N ARG A 506 2.68 5.23 30.68
CA ARG A 506 4.04 4.96 31.24
C ARG A 506 3.96 4.17 32.56
N GLU A 507 2.89 4.30 33.32
CA GLU A 507 2.63 3.47 34.50
C GLU A 507 2.11 2.07 34.19
N LEU A 508 1.55 1.84 32.99
CA LEU A 508 1.04 0.53 32.56
C LEU A 508 2.13 -0.43 32.05
N VAL A 509 3.31 0.07 31.69
CA VAL A 509 4.43 -0.72 31.10
C VAL A 509 5.44 -1.19 32.18
N GLY A 510 5.19 -0.94 33.44
CA GLY A 510 6.10 -1.27 34.54
C GLY A 510 6.10 -2.73 35.04
N ALA A 511 5.40 -3.66 34.37
CA ALA A 511 5.44 -5.06 34.77
C ALA A 511 6.71 -5.76 34.23
N ASP A 512 7.49 -6.36 35.13
CA ASP A 512 8.61 -7.22 34.76
C ASP A 512 8.09 -8.38 33.89
N PRO A 513 8.74 -8.71 32.76
CA PRO A 513 8.38 -9.88 31.94
C PRO A 513 8.32 -11.21 32.70
N ALA A 514 8.93 -11.29 33.90
CA ALA A 514 8.85 -12.45 34.77
C ALA A 514 7.51 -12.64 35.48
N ASP A 515 6.65 -11.60 35.53
CA ASP A 515 5.36 -11.63 36.23
C ASP A 515 4.18 -12.03 35.33
N VAL A 516 4.43 -12.27 34.05
CA VAL A 516 3.41 -12.70 33.07
C VAL A 516 3.56 -14.19 32.80
N GLN A 517 2.86 -15.03 33.57
CA GLN A 517 2.64 -16.45 33.27
C GLN A 517 1.32 -16.66 32.54
#